data_3dfc31da0a55b38fa784f8511f1e533d
#
_entry.id   3dfc31da0a55b38fa784f8511f1e533d
#
_cell.length_a   1.000
_cell.length_b   1.000
_cell.length_c   1.000
_cell.angle_alpha   90.00
_cell.angle_beta   90.00
_cell.angle_gamma   90.00
#
_symmetry.space_group_name_H-M   'P 1'
#
loop_
_entity.id
_entity.type
_entity.pdbx_description
1 polymer ?
#
loop_
_entity_poly.entity_id
_entity_poly.type
_entity_poly.pdbx_seq_one_letter_code
_entity_poly.pdbx_strand_id
1 'polypeptide(L)'
;IIGATGMVGQRFTLLLKEHPWFKVTCVAASSRSAGKPYAEAVAGRWAFPGTPVPPAIGQLTVLDAADVESVARQVDFVFCAVDMKKDEIRALEDAYARSETPVVSNNSAHRGTPDVPMIVPELNPQHADIIEYQRKRLGTKVGFVTVKPNCSIQSYVPALTALYDLKLSLIH
;
A
#
# COMPACT_ATOMS: atom_id res chain seq x y z
N ILE A 1 -6.69 -2.52 3.71
CA ILE A 1 -6.36 -1.44 2.74
C ILE A 1 -6.58 -0.11 3.43
N ILE A 2 -5.52 0.70 3.58
CA ILE A 2 -5.57 2.05 4.15
C ILE A 2 -5.67 3.06 3.00
N GLY A 3 -6.62 4.01 3.09
CA GLY A 3 -6.99 4.89 1.98
C GLY A 3 -7.93 4.22 0.97
N ALA A 4 -8.71 3.24 1.43
CA ALA A 4 -9.55 2.38 0.59
C ALA A 4 -10.58 3.14 -0.27
N THR A 5 -11.03 4.32 0.15
CA THR A 5 -12.04 5.10 -0.57
C THR A 5 -11.47 6.00 -1.68
N GLY A 6 -10.14 6.17 -1.75
CA GLY A 6 -9.46 6.83 -2.86
C GLY A 6 -9.37 5.92 -4.11
N MET A 7 -9.11 6.50 -5.28
CA MET A 7 -9.06 5.76 -6.55
C MET A 7 -8.08 4.58 -6.52
N VAL A 8 -6.88 4.75 -5.95
CA VAL A 8 -5.89 3.66 -5.83
C VAL A 8 -6.37 2.59 -4.85
N GLY A 9 -6.93 2.98 -3.70
CA GLY A 9 -7.52 2.05 -2.73
C GLY A 9 -8.66 1.23 -3.34
N GLN A 10 -9.54 1.87 -4.09
CA GLN A 10 -10.59 1.18 -4.86
C GLN A 10 -10.00 0.18 -5.87
N ARG A 11 -8.89 0.53 -6.54
CA ARG A 11 -8.21 -0.40 -7.45
C ARG A 11 -7.67 -1.62 -6.71
N PHE A 12 -7.11 -1.45 -5.51
CA PHE A 12 -6.71 -2.57 -4.66
C PHE A 12 -7.88 -3.51 -4.36
N THR A 13 -9.07 -2.99 -4.06
CA THR A 13 -10.23 -3.85 -3.78
C THR A 13 -10.62 -4.72 -4.98
N LEU A 14 -10.48 -4.20 -6.19
CA LEU A 14 -10.74 -4.97 -7.41
C LEU A 14 -9.66 -6.02 -7.68
N LEU A 15 -8.38 -5.69 -7.45
CA LEU A 15 -7.28 -6.61 -7.69
C LEU A 15 -7.22 -7.73 -6.65
N LEU A 16 -7.67 -7.46 -5.44
CA LEU A 16 -7.58 -8.40 -4.32
C LEU A 16 -8.87 -9.20 -4.07
N LYS A 17 -9.98 -8.91 -4.76
CA LYS A 17 -11.28 -9.55 -4.51
C LYS A 17 -11.25 -11.09 -4.59
N GLU A 18 -10.43 -11.65 -5.45
CA GLU A 18 -10.27 -13.09 -5.70
C GLU A 18 -8.78 -13.49 -5.72
N HIS A 19 -7.95 -12.74 -4.97
CA HIS A 19 -6.51 -12.99 -4.96
C HIS A 19 -6.22 -14.33 -4.25
N PRO A 20 -5.37 -15.21 -4.82
CA PRO A 20 -5.16 -16.55 -4.30
C PRO A 20 -4.48 -16.60 -2.93
N TRP A 21 -3.73 -15.56 -2.56
CA TRP A 21 -2.96 -15.53 -1.32
C TRP A 21 -3.46 -14.50 -0.30
N PHE A 22 -4.14 -13.44 -0.77
CA PHE A 22 -4.52 -12.33 0.10
C PHE A 22 -6.04 -12.17 0.16
N LYS A 23 -6.55 -12.00 1.37
CA LYS A 23 -7.94 -11.67 1.64
C LYS A 23 -8.04 -10.27 2.20
N VAL A 24 -8.92 -9.46 1.65
CA VAL A 24 -9.23 -8.14 2.23
C VAL A 24 -10.13 -8.34 3.44
N THR A 25 -9.58 -8.14 4.62
CA THR A 25 -10.29 -8.26 5.92
C THR A 25 -10.69 -6.90 6.48
N CYS A 26 -10.00 -5.83 6.07
CA CYS A 26 -10.19 -4.49 6.60
C CYS A 26 -10.04 -3.44 5.49
N VAL A 27 -10.92 -2.45 5.53
CA VAL A 27 -10.86 -1.24 4.72
C VAL A 27 -10.88 -0.03 5.65
N ALA A 28 -9.90 0.86 5.52
CA ALA A 28 -9.81 2.05 6.35
C ALA A 28 -9.63 3.31 5.48
N ALA A 29 -10.19 4.42 5.95
CA ALA A 29 -10.13 5.71 5.28
C ALA A 29 -10.14 6.85 6.32
N SER A 30 -10.35 8.08 5.89
CA SER A 30 -10.51 9.20 6.81
C SER A 30 -11.75 9.03 7.70
N SER A 31 -11.76 9.70 8.86
CA SER A 31 -12.89 9.73 9.80
C SER A 31 -14.24 10.06 9.16
N ARG A 32 -14.26 10.84 8.07
CA ARG A 32 -15.48 11.16 7.33
C ARG A 32 -16.18 9.95 6.72
N SER A 33 -15.44 8.90 6.43
CA SER A 33 -15.95 7.65 5.83
C SER A 33 -16.09 6.53 6.86
N ALA A 34 -15.46 6.66 8.02
CA ALA A 34 -15.48 5.66 9.08
C ALA A 34 -16.92 5.39 9.57
N GLY A 35 -17.16 4.13 9.97
CA GLY A 35 -18.46 3.67 10.47
C GLY A 35 -19.48 3.30 9.40
N LYS A 36 -19.22 3.55 8.11
CA LYS A 36 -20.12 3.24 7.01
C LYS A 36 -19.73 1.93 6.34
N PRO A 37 -20.66 1.17 5.75
CA PRO A 37 -20.33 0.11 4.80
C PRO A 37 -19.49 0.67 3.66
N TYR A 38 -18.48 -0.10 3.20
CA TYR A 38 -17.58 0.37 2.16
C TYR A 38 -18.30 0.76 0.87
N ALA A 39 -19.31 -0.02 0.44
CA ALA A 39 -20.09 0.29 -0.74
C ALA A 39 -20.79 1.67 -0.64
N GLU A 40 -21.30 2.01 0.54
CA GLU A 40 -21.90 3.33 0.81
C GLU A 40 -20.81 4.43 0.83
N ALA A 41 -19.68 4.17 1.47
CA ALA A 41 -18.58 5.12 1.57
C ALA A 41 -18.00 5.52 0.21
N VAL A 42 -18.09 4.66 -0.81
CA VAL A 42 -17.64 4.95 -2.18
C VAL A 42 -18.77 5.29 -3.15
N ALA A 43 -20.03 5.27 -2.71
CA ALA A 43 -21.16 5.65 -3.54
C ALA A 43 -20.98 7.07 -4.09
N GLY A 44 -21.25 7.26 -5.38
CA GLY A 44 -21.06 8.55 -6.08
C GLY A 44 -19.63 8.96 -6.38
N ARG A 45 -18.62 8.22 -5.91
CA ARG A 45 -17.18 8.44 -6.21
C ARG A 45 -16.43 7.18 -6.62
N TRP A 46 -17.16 6.13 -6.97
CA TRP A 46 -16.57 4.91 -7.51
C TRP A 46 -15.89 5.18 -8.85
N ALA A 47 -14.59 4.93 -8.93
CA ALA A 47 -13.74 5.35 -10.05
C ALA A 47 -13.75 4.37 -11.24
N PHE A 48 -14.48 3.25 -11.15
CA PHE A 48 -14.48 2.18 -12.15
C PHE A 48 -15.88 1.91 -12.70
N PRO A 49 -16.40 2.81 -13.57
CA PRO A 49 -17.71 2.63 -14.17
C PRO A 49 -17.79 1.31 -14.95
N GLY A 50 -18.89 0.60 -14.81
CA GLY A 50 -19.08 -0.72 -15.43
C GLY A 50 -18.52 -1.91 -14.62
N THR A 51 -17.77 -1.65 -13.55
CA THR A 51 -17.30 -2.70 -12.64
C THR A 51 -17.94 -2.48 -11.26
N PRO A 52 -18.72 -3.44 -10.74
CA PRO A 52 -19.36 -3.26 -9.44
C PRO A 52 -18.35 -3.31 -8.29
N VAL A 53 -18.66 -2.66 -7.18
CA VAL A 53 -17.94 -2.84 -5.92
C VAL A 53 -18.01 -4.32 -5.53
N PRO A 54 -16.86 -4.98 -5.22
CA PRO A 54 -16.87 -6.39 -4.83
C PRO A 54 -17.79 -6.61 -3.61
N PRO A 55 -18.82 -7.50 -3.69
CA PRO A 55 -19.85 -7.60 -2.67
C PRO A 55 -19.30 -7.89 -1.26
N ALA A 56 -18.35 -8.81 -1.15
CA ALA A 56 -17.75 -9.19 0.12
C ALA A 56 -16.99 -8.00 0.78
N ILE A 57 -16.32 -7.16 -0.02
CA ILE A 57 -15.59 -5.99 0.46
C ILE A 57 -16.58 -4.84 0.71
N GLY A 58 -17.61 -4.71 -0.11
CA GLY A 58 -18.64 -3.68 0.01
C GLY A 58 -19.39 -3.68 1.34
N GLN A 59 -19.47 -4.84 1.98
CA GLN A 59 -20.11 -5.02 3.29
C GLN A 59 -19.20 -4.70 4.49
N LEU A 60 -17.89 -4.60 4.28
CA LEU A 60 -16.96 -4.26 5.35
C LEU A 60 -17.23 -2.84 5.87
N THR A 61 -17.26 -2.68 7.18
CA THR A 61 -17.32 -1.36 7.80
C THR A 61 -15.97 -0.66 7.61
N VAL A 62 -16.01 0.56 7.09
CA VAL A 62 -14.80 1.38 6.95
C VAL A 62 -14.34 1.82 8.34
N LEU A 63 -13.09 1.53 8.67
CA LEU A 63 -12.45 2.00 9.90
C LEU A 63 -11.80 3.38 9.69
N ASP A 64 -11.52 4.09 10.78
CA ASP A 64 -10.66 5.27 10.72
C ASP A 64 -9.21 4.82 10.53
N ALA A 65 -8.56 5.33 9.49
CA ALA A 65 -7.16 5.03 9.21
C ALA A 65 -6.20 5.53 10.32
N ALA A 66 -6.62 6.51 11.10
CA ALA A 66 -5.85 7.02 12.24
C ALA A 66 -5.97 6.13 13.48
N ASP A 67 -6.99 5.28 13.56
CA ASP A 67 -7.13 4.26 14.62
C ASP A 67 -6.29 3.03 14.28
N VAL A 68 -4.97 3.20 14.40
CA VAL A 68 -3.97 2.18 14.05
C VAL A 68 -4.21 0.88 14.81
N GLU A 69 -4.57 0.96 16.08
CA GLU A 69 -4.74 -0.23 16.93
C GLU A 69 -5.93 -1.08 16.47
N SER A 70 -7.06 -0.46 16.19
CA SER A 70 -8.26 -1.17 15.71
C SER A 70 -8.04 -1.82 14.34
N VAL A 71 -7.25 -1.20 13.46
CA VAL A 71 -6.90 -1.79 12.17
C VAL A 71 -5.89 -2.91 12.33
N ALA A 72 -4.80 -2.70 13.08
CA ALA A 72 -3.71 -3.66 13.25
C ALA A 72 -4.18 -5.01 13.82
N ARG A 73 -5.18 -5.00 14.71
CA ARG A 73 -5.77 -6.24 15.26
C ARG A 73 -6.48 -7.13 14.24
N GLN A 74 -6.78 -6.63 13.04
CA GLN A 74 -7.61 -7.31 12.04
C GLN A 74 -6.82 -7.75 10.80
N VAL A 75 -5.52 -7.45 10.75
CA VAL A 75 -4.71 -7.62 9.55
C VAL A 75 -3.33 -8.19 9.85
N ASP A 76 -2.77 -8.91 8.91
CA ASP A 76 -1.38 -9.36 8.96
C ASP A 76 -0.43 -8.29 8.38
N PHE A 77 -0.90 -7.49 7.45
CA PHE A 77 -0.19 -6.34 6.87
C PHE A 77 -1.17 -5.40 6.16
N VAL A 78 -0.72 -4.22 5.75
CA VAL A 78 -1.57 -3.25 5.07
C VAL A 78 -0.98 -2.76 3.75
N PHE A 79 -1.84 -2.59 2.74
CA PHE A 79 -1.57 -1.72 1.61
C PHE A 79 -1.99 -0.30 1.95
N CYS A 80 -1.08 0.68 1.81
CA CYS A 80 -1.35 2.07 2.13
C CYS A 80 -1.38 2.94 0.86
N ALA A 81 -2.50 3.63 0.65
CA ALA A 81 -2.75 4.52 -0.48
C ALA A 81 -3.52 5.78 -0.04
N VAL A 82 -3.11 6.38 1.06
CA VAL A 82 -3.71 7.62 1.58
C VAL A 82 -3.28 8.84 0.75
N ASP A 83 -4.10 9.87 0.76
CA ASP A 83 -3.80 11.17 0.18
C ASP A 83 -3.78 12.23 1.29
N MET A 84 -2.59 12.56 1.76
CA MET A 84 -2.32 13.46 2.89
C MET A 84 -0.97 14.16 2.64
N LYS A 85 -0.59 15.08 3.52
CA LYS A 85 0.77 15.66 3.51
C LYS A 85 1.82 14.58 3.77
N LYS A 86 2.99 14.72 3.16
CA LYS A 86 4.06 13.70 3.26
C LYS A 86 4.46 13.36 4.70
N ASP A 87 4.51 14.37 5.57
CA ASP A 87 4.89 14.15 6.97
C ASP A 87 3.81 13.40 7.75
N GLU A 88 2.53 13.67 7.44
CA GLU A 88 1.40 12.95 8.02
C GLU A 88 1.39 11.49 7.54
N ILE A 89 1.69 11.26 6.25
CA ILE A 89 1.82 9.91 5.69
C ILE A 89 2.95 9.14 6.38
N ARG A 90 4.14 9.76 6.54
CA ARG A 90 5.26 9.12 7.26
C ARG A 90 4.88 8.74 8.68
N ALA A 91 4.27 9.67 9.40
CA ALA A 91 3.84 9.42 10.78
C ALA A 91 2.84 8.27 10.87
N LEU A 92 1.88 8.22 9.96
CA LEU A 92 0.88 7.16 9.90
C LEU A 92 1.50 5.79 9.56
N GLU A 93 2.34 5.73 8.52
CA GLU A 93 2.99 4.50 8.09
C GLU A 93 3.97 3.98 9.14
N ASP A 94 4.75 4.85 9.78
CA ASP A 94 5.61 4.50 10.91
C ASP A 94 4.78 4.00 12.13
N ALA A 95 3.60 4.58 12.39
CA ALA A 95 2.73 4.14 13.47
C ALA A 95 2.21 2.70 13.23
N TYR A 96 1.78 2.38 12.00
CA TYR A 96 1.42 1.00 11.63
C TYR A 96 2.62 0.05 11.78
N ALA A 97 3.79 0.43 11.28
CA ALA A 97 4.99 -0.39 11.44
C ALA A 97 5.33 -0.63 12.92
N ARG A 98 5.24 0.40 13.77
CA ARG A 98 5.46 0.28 15.22
C ARG A 98 4.43 -0.59 15.94
N SER A 99 3.22 -0.72 15.40
CA SER A 99 2.21 -1.67 15.88
C SER A 99 2.43 -3.11 15.37
N GLU A 100 3.63 -3.42 14.90
CA GLU A 100 4.02 -4.70 14.31
C GLU A 100 3.24 -5.07 13.04
N THR A 101 2.66 -4.08 12.36
CA THR A 101 1.92 -4.26 11.11
C THR A 101 2.77 -3.82 9.93
N PRO A 102 3.25 -4.72 9.07
CA PRO A 102 3.97 -4.36 7.85
C PRO A 102 3.13 -3.48 6.92
N VAL A 103 3.78 -2.47 6.33
CA VAL A 103 3.15 -1.52 5.42
C VAL A 103 3.75 -1.65 4.02
N VAL A 104 2.92 -1.96 3.04
CA VAL A 104 3.27 -1.88 1.62
C VAL A 104 2.65 -0.60 1.05
N SER A 105 3.48 0.42 0.86
CA SER A 105 3.01 1.76 0.55
C SER A 105 3.03 2.07 -0.94
N ASN A 106 1.92 2.62 -1.43
CA ASN A 106 1.82 3.25 -2.75
C ASN A 106 2.33 4.70 -2.73
N ASN A 107 2.53 5.27 -1.55
CA ASN A 107 2.84 6.68 -1.36
C ASN A 107 4.32 7.00 -1.63
N SER A 108 4.60 8.28 -1.83
CA SER A 108 5.96 8.75 -2.10
C SER A 108 6.69 9.24 -0.84
N ALA A 109 6.03 9.25 0.31
CA ALA A 109 6.51 9.92 1.50
C ALA A 109 7.85 9.34 2.02
N HIS A 110 7.98 8.02 2.01
CA HIS A 110 9.18 7.32 2.46
C HIS A 110 10.21 6.99 1.36
N ARG A 111 10.00 7.39 0.11
CA ARG A 111 10.92 7.03 -1.00
C ARG A 111 12.36 7.54 -0.82
N GLY A 112 12.56 8.58 -0.03
CA GLY A 112 13.89 9.11 0.29
C GLY A 112 14.36 8.75 1.70
N THR A 113 13.66 7.88 2.44
CA THR A 113 14.07 7.43 3.77
C THR A 113 15.11 6.32 3.63
N PRO A 114 16.33 6.47 4.17
CA PRO A 114 17.47 5.59 3.85
C PRO A 114 17.24 4.11 4.16
N ASP A 115 16.46 3.78 5.18
CA ASP A 115 16.18 2.41 5.62
C ASP A 115 14.81 1.88 5.18
N VAL A 116 14.13 2.62 4.30
CA VAL A 116 12.86 2.17 3.70
C VAL A 116 13.13 1.67 2.27
N PRO A 117 12.98 0.38 2.00
CA PRO A 117 13.25 -0.16 0.67
C PRO A 117 12.20 0.31 -0.33
N MET A 118 12.68 0.75 -1.51
CA MET A 118 11.84 0.99 -2.67
C MET A 118 12.00 -0.20 -3.62
N ILE A 119 10.93 -0.99 -3.79
CA ILE A 119 11.03 -2.33 -4.41
C ILE A 119 10.18 -2.40 -5.68
N VAL A 120 10.79 -2.95 -6.74
CA VAL A 120 10.15 -3.63 -7.85
C VAL A 120 10.55 -5.11 -7.71
N PRO A 121 9.68 -6.00 -7.25
CA PRO A 121 10.07 -7.35 -6.81
C PRO A 121 10.82 -8.17 -7.87
N GLU A 122 10.50 -7.96 -9.13
CA GLU A 122 11.13 -8.64 -10.27
C GLU A 122 12.57 -8.18 -10.53
N LEU A 123 12.96 -7.00 -10.02
CA LEU A 123 14.23 -6.36 -10.37
C LEU A 123 15.21 -6.26 -9.19
N ASN A 124 14.70 -5.89 -8.03
CA ASN A 124 15.53 -5.57 -6.88
C ASN A 124 15.00 -6.11 -5.55
N PRO A 125 14.60 -7.40 -5.48
CA PRO A 125 14.06 -8.00 -4.25
C PRO A 125 15.04 -7.89 -3.08
N GLN A 126 16.35 -7.89 -3.34
CA GLN A 126 17.42 -7.74 -2.35
C GLN A 126 17.38 -6.41 -1.59
N HIS A 127 16.68 -5.38 -2.10
CA HIS A 127 16.47 -4.14 -1.34
C HIS A 127 15.65 -4.39 -0.06
N ALA A 128 14.94 -5.50 0.04
CA ALA A 128 14.26 -5.90 1.28
C ALA A 128 15.23 -6.15 2.46
N ASP A 129 16.50 -6.43 2.19
CA ASP A 129 17.51 -6.72 3.24
C ASP A 129 17.71 -5.53 4.18
N ILE A 130 17.47 -4.29 3.71
CA ILE A 130 17.58 -3.10 4.55
C ILE A 130 16.48 -2.98 5.60
N ILE A 131 15.39 -3.77 5.51
CA ILE A 131 14.30 -3.79 6.49
C ILE A 131 14.83 -4.09 7.91
N GLU A 132 15.88 -4.86 8.05
CA GLU A 132 16.47 -5.14 9.37
C GLU A 132 17.00 -3.88 10.06
N TYR A 133 17.57 -2.94 9.30
CA TYR A 133 18.01 -1.64 9.84
C TYR A 133 16.82 -0.77 10.23
N GLN A 134 15.78 -0.80 9.40
CA GLN A 134 14.55 -0.08 9.70
C GLN A 134 13.88 -0.59 10.98
N ARG A 135 13.78 -1.91 11.16
CA ARG A 135 13.25 -2.53 12.38
C ARG A 135 14.03 -2.10 13.63
N LYS A 136 15.37 -2.02 13.54
CA LYS A 136 16.19 -1.50 14.64
C LYS A 136 15.85 -0.04 14.98
N ARG A 137 15.66 0.81 13.97
CA ARG A 137 15.25 2.22 14.17
C ARG A 137 13.85 2.33 14.75
N LEU A 138 12.91 1.53 14.27
CA LEU A 138 11.52 1.57 14.71
C LEU A 138 11.28 0.85 16.04
N GLY A 139 12.18 -0.06 16.44
CA GLY A 139 12.02 -0.90 17.63
C GLY A 139 11.02 -2.04 17.42
N THR A 140 10.90 -2.55 16.18
CA THR A 140 9.92 -3.57 15.79
C THR A 140 10.59 -4.93 15.52
N LYS A 141 9.82 -6.00 15.58
CA LYS A 141 10.23 -7.36 15.23
C LYS A 141 9.70 -7.78 13.87
N VAL A 142 8.46 -7.43 13.57
CA VAL A 142 7.74 -7.81 12.35
C VAL A 142 7.45 -6.58 11.50
N GLY A 143 7.04 -5.48 12.12
CA GLY A 143 6.61 -4.26 11.45
C GLY A 143 7.72 -3.60 10.64
N PHE A 144 7.37 -3.12 9.46
CA PHE A 144 8.23 -2.34 8.57
C PHE A 144 7.38 -1.56 7.56
N VAL A 145 8.01 -0.62 6.87
CA VAL A 145 7.45 0.07 5.69
C VAL A 145 8.28 -0.30 4.47
N THR A 146 7.63 -0.65 3.38
CA THR A 146 8.23 -0.72 2.05
C THR A 146 7.42 0.11 1.08
N VAL A 147 8.07 0.68 0.07
CA VAL A 147 7.41 1.56 -0.90
C VAL A 147 7.62 1.07 -2.32
N LYS A 148 6.62 1.29 -3.17
CA LYS A 148 6.81 1.12 -4.60
C LYS A 148 7.42 2.39 -5.23
N PRO A 149 8.14 2.28 -6.36
CA PRO A 149 8.62 3.44 -7.12
C PRO A 149 7.45 4.24 -7.73
N ASN A 150 7.79 5.30 -8.43
CA ASN A 150 6.81 6.08 -9.19
C ASN A 150 6.11 5.20 -10.25
N CYS A 151 4.82 5.42 -10.46
CA CYS A 151 4.02 4.64 -11.41
C CYS A 151 4.56 4.72 -12.86
N SER A 152 5.10 5.87 -13.27
CA SER A 152 5.72 6.03 -14.58
C SER A 152 6.94 5.13 -14.76
N ILE A 153 7.83 5.08 -13.74
CA ILE A 153 9.03 4.24 -13.78
C ILE A 153 8.64 2.76 -13.79
N GLN A 154 7.72 2.35 -12.94
CA GLN A 154 7.34 0.94 -12.78
C GLN A 154 6.72 0.35 -14.06
N SER A 155 6.18 1.18 -14.96
CA SER A 155 5.59 0.70 -16.21
C SER A 155 6.61 0.27 -17.26
N TYR A 156 7.82 0.82 -17.26
CA TYR A 156 8.81 0.55 -18.30
C TYR A 156 10.15 -0.04 -17.81
N VAL A 157 10.50 0.16 -16.54
CA VAL A 157 11.79 -0.31 -16.00
C VAL A 157 11.96 -1.83 -16.12
N PRO A 158 10.95 -2.69 -15.86
CA PRO A 158 11.10 -4.13 -16.06
C PRO A 158 11.50 -4.51 -17.49
N ALA A 159 10.89 -3.86 -18.51
CA ALA A 159 11.22 -4.10 -19.91
C ALA A 159 12.63 -3.61 -20.26
N LEU A 160 13.00 -2.41 -19.77
CA LEU A 160 14.35 -1.86 -20.01
C LEU A 160 15.44 -2.68 -19.31
N THR A 161 15.17 -3.23 -18.13
CA THR A 161 16.13 -4.08 -17.43
C THR A 161 16.41 -5.37 -18.21
N ALA A 162 15.40 -5.99 -18.80
CA ALA A 162 15.58 -7.15 -19.66
C ALA A 162 16.48 -6.84 -20.87
N LEU A 163 16.32 -5.66 -21.48
CA LEU A 163 17.19 -5.21 -22.57
C LEU A 163 18.63 -4.92 -22.12
N TYR A 164 18.78 -4.34 -20.93
CA TYR A 164 20.08 -4.10 -20.31
C TYR A 164 20.83 -5.41 -20.02
N ASP A 165 20.14 -6.41 -19.47
CA ASP A 165 20.72 -7.72 -19.14
C ASP A 165 21.17 -8.46 -20.41
N LEU A 166 20.49 -8.24 -21.54
CA LEU A 166 20.90 -8.75 -22.85
C LEU A 166 22.06 -7.96 -23.46
N LYS A 167 22.62 -6.97 -22.73
CA LYS A 167 23.70 -6.09 -23.20
C LYS A 167 23.37 -5.37 -24.52
N LEU A 168 22.10 -5.14 -24.77
CA LEU A 168 21.66 -4.36 -25.92
C LEU A 168 21.87 -2.87 -25.60
N SER A 169 22.82 -2.27 -26.27
CA SER A 169 23.06 -0.83 -26.15
C SER A 169 21.91 -0.05 -26.81
N LEU A 170 21.28 0.81 -26.03
CA LEU A 170 20.28 1.75 -26.51
C LEU A 170 20.91 3.08 -26.97
N ILE A 171 22.25 3.18 -26.93
CA ILE A 171 23.03 4.37 -27.32
C ILE A 171 23.91 4.01 -28.54
N HIS A 172 23.43 4.36 -29.66
CA HIS A 172 24.21 4.54 -30.87
C HIS A 172 23.95 5.93 -31.41
#